data_6f19f40424706619441f862bb76707d7
#
_entry.id   6f19f40424706619441f862bb76707d7
#
_cell.length_a   1.000
_cell.length_b   1.000
_cell.length_c   1.000
_cell.angle_alpha   90.00
_cell.angle_beta   90.00
_cell.angle_gamma   90.00
#
_symmetry.space_group_name_H-M   'P 1'
#
loop_
_entity.id
_entity.type
_entity.pdbx_description
1 polymer ?
#
loop_
_entity_poly.entity_id
_entity_poly.type
_entity_poly.pdbx_seq_one_letter_code
_entity_poly.pdbx_strand_id
1 'polypeptide(L)'
;VPGVQHTLVVSADGLLMAMSDEIDRTQGDQLAAIVSGLSSLTRGAARQLDAGDVRQSIVEMDHLFLFTTSISDGSVLAVAADATCDVGLVGYEMTLLVSRAEATMTPALVSEMRSRLPVGHR
;
A
#
# COMPACT_ATOMS: atom_id res chain seq x y z
N VAL A 1 10.51 -6.98 8.50
CA VAL A 1 11.07 -7.83 7.44
C VAL A 1 12.42 -7.27 7.03
N PRO A 2 13.47 -8.10 6.99
CA PRO A 2 14.79 -7.61 6.61
C PRO A 2 14.79 -7.01 5.21
N GLY A 3 15.50 -5.89 5.06
CA GLY A 3 15.67 -5.22 3.78
C GLY A 3 14.62 -4.16 3.47
N VAL A 4 13.53 -4.09 4.22
CA VAL A 4 12.53 -3.04 4.01
C VAL A 4 13.12 -1.70 4.44
N GLN A 5 13.09 -0.72 3.53
CA GLN A 5 13.65 0.60 3.76
C GLN A 5 12.57 1.66 3.98
N HIS A 6 11.52 1.62 3.19
CA HIS A 6 10.45 2.64 3.26
C HIS A 6 9.09 1.99 3.10
N THR A 7 8.11 2.55 3.78
CA THR A 7 6.72 2.10 3.71
C THR A 7 5.82 3.31 3.59
N LEU A 8 4.84 3.24 2.69
CA LEU A 8 3.85 4.29 2.49
C LEU A 8 2.47 3.67 2.39
N VAL A 9 1.47 4.42 2.85
CA VAL A 9 0.07 4.12 2.57
C VAL A 9 -0.49 5.31 1.79
N VAL A 10 -1.11 5.01 0.65
CA VAL A 10 -1.59 6.03 -0.29
C VAL A 10 -3.09 5.82 -0.46
N SER A 11 -3.87 6.90 -0.35
CA SER A 11 -5.32 6.83 -0.52
C SER A 11 -5.70 6.57 -1.97
N ALA A 12 -6.97 6.23 -2.19
CA ALA A 12 -7.49 5.97 -3.53
C ALA A 12 -7.32 7.15 -4.48
N ASP A 13 -7.31 8.37 -3.96
CA ASP A 13 -7.14 9.59 -4.76
C ASP A 13 -5.71 10.12 -4.77
N GLY A 14 -4.75 9.31 -4.37
CA GLY A 14 -3.32 9.62 -4.54
C GLY A 14 -2.70 10.44 -3.44
N LEU A 15 -3.37 10.59 -2.30
CA LEU A 15 -2.83 11.35 -1.18
C LEU A 15 -2.07 10.44 -0.22
N LEU A 16 -0.95 10.95 0.28
CA LEU A 16 -0.17 10.23 1.28
C LEU A 16 -0.94 10.19 2.60
N MET A 17 -1.18 8.98 3.12
CA MET A 17 -1.88 8.78 4.39
C MET A 17 -0.93 8.50 5.54
N ALA A 18 0.14 7.75 5.25
CA ALA A 18 1.13 7.40 6.27
C ALA A 18 2.44 7.07 5.57
N MET A 19 3.55 7.24 6.27
CA MET A 19 4.87 6.88 5.75
C MET A 19 5.80 6.55 6.90
N SER A 20 6.85 5.80 6.59
CA SER A 20 7.91 5.52 7.57
C SER A 20 8.76 6.79 7.80
N ASP A 21 9.41 6.85 8.95
CA ASP A 21 10.08 8.06 9.43
C ASP A 21 11.29 8.47 8.61
N GLU A 22 11.85 7.57 7.82
CA GLU A 22 13.07 7.83 7.05
C GLU A 22 12.83 8.65 5.79
N ILE A 23 11.58 8.93 5.44
CA ILE A 23 11.24 9.71 4.25
C ILE A 23 10.73 11.06 4.68
N ASP A 24 11.25 12.15 4.07
CA ASP A 24 10.68 13.45 4.34
C ASP A 24 9.31 13.61 3.64
N ARG A 25 8.52 14.55 4.10
CA ARG A 25 7.14 14.70 3.62
C ARG A 25 7.06 15.03 2.13
N THR A 26 7.98 15.85 1.65
CA THR A 26 7.99 16.22 0.22
C THR A 26 8.24 15.00 -0.65
N GLN A 27 9.23 14.19 -0.29
CA GLN A 27 9.52 12.96 -1.00
C GLN A 27 8.35 11.98 -0.88
N GLY A 28 7.74 11.88 0.30
CA GLY A 28 6.59 11.02 0.52
C GLY A 28 5.41 11.40 -0.36
N ASP A 29 5.12 12.69 -0.50
CA ASP A 29 4.03 13.16 -1.36
C ASP A 29 4.31 12.85 -2.83
N GLN A 30 5.55 13.00 -3.28
CA GLN A 30 5.93 12.66 -4.64
C GLN A 30 5.80 11.17 -4.91
N LEU A 31 6.27 10.34 -3.98
CA LEU A 31 6.13 8.89 -4.10
C LEU A 31 4.67 8.45 -4.08
N ALA A 32 3.83 9.09 -3.29
CA ALA A 32 2.40 8.81 -3.26
C ALA A 32 1.77 9.02 -4.64
N ALA A 33 2.13 10.10 -5.33
CA ALA A 33 1.64 10.36 -6.68
C ALA A 33 2.12 9.29 -7.66
N ILE A 34 3.38 8.88 -7.55
CA ILE A 34 3.96 7.85 -8.40
C ILE A 34 3.27 6.49 -8.17
N VAL A 35 3.09 6.11 -6.92
CA VAL A 35 2.42 4.86 -6.55
C VAL A 35 0.98 4.86 -7.06
N SER A 36 0.28 5.98 -6.93
CA SER A 36 -1.07 6.13 -7.43
C SER A 36 -1.12 5.96 -8.95
N GLY A 37 -0.18 6.57 -9.67
CA GLY A 37 -0.07 6.44 -11.12
C GLY A 37 0.21 5.00 -11.54
N LEU A 38 1.12 4.33 -10.89
CA LEU A 38 1.43 2.93 -11.15
C LEU A 38 0.20 2.05 -10.92
N SER A 39 -0.50 2.27 -9.83
CA SER A 39 -1.72 1.53 -9.51
C SER A 39 -2.79 1.73 -10.58
N SER A 40 -2.99 2.98 -11.04
CA SER A 40 -3.94 3.27 -12.12
C SER A 40 -3.58 2.57 -13.42
N LEU A 41 -2.31 2.59 -13.78
CA LEU A 41 -1.84 1.97 -15.02
C LEU A 41 -2.01 0.45 -14.99
N THR A 42 -1.67 -0.18 -13.87
CA THR A 42 -1.82 -1.63 -13.75
C THR A 42 -3.29 -2.05 -13.74
N ARG A 43 -4.17 -1.26 -13.12
CA ARG A 43 -5.61 -1.51 -13.20
C ARG A 43 -6.12 -1.38 -14.63
N GLY A 44 -5.60 -0.40 -15.37
CA GLY A 44 -5.94 -0.26 -16.80
C GLY A 44 -5.54 -1.48 -17.59
N ALA A 45 -4.34 -2.01 -17.35
CA ALA A 45 -3.87 -3.24 -18.00
C ALA A 45 -4.79 -4.43 -17.66
N ALA A 46 -5.18 -4.55 -16.40
CA ALA A 46 -6.06 -5.63 -15.96
C ALA A 46 -7.41 -5.58 -16.67
N ARG A 47 -7.96 -4.37 -16.85
CA ARG A 47 -9.23 -4.21 -17.60
C ARG A 47 -9.06 -4.58 -19.08
N GLN A 48 -7.96 -4.15 -19.70
CA GLN A 48 -7.71 -4.47 -21.10
C GLN A 48 -7.58 -5.97 -21.34
N LEU A 49 -7.03 -6.69 -20.38
CA LEU A 49 -6.75 -8.11 -20.49
C LEU A 49 -7.85 -8.98 -19.87
N ASP A 50 -8.88 -8.35 -19.32
CA ASP A 50 -9.96 -9.04 -18.60
C ASP A 50 -9.37 -9.98 -17.53
N ALA A 51 -8.43 -9.44 -16.77
CA ALA A 51 -7.62 -10.25 -15.85
C ALA A 51 -8.10 -10.19 -14.39
N GLY A 52 -9.18 -9.46 -14.10
CA GLY A 52 -9.66 -9.29 -12.74
C GLY A 52 -8.94 -8.16 -12.01
N ASP A 53 -8.96 -8.19 -10.70
CA ASP A 53 -8.36 -7.14 -9.87
C ASP A 53 -6.83 -7.30 -9.79
N VAL A 54 -6.14 -6.17 -9.73
CA VAL A 54 -4.70 -6.16 -9.47
C VAL A 54 -4.51 -6.33 -7.96
N ARG A 55 -3.79 -7.36 -7.57
CA ARG A 55 -3.52 -7.62 -6.14
C ARG A 55 -2.21 -7.04 -5.68
N GLN A 56 -1.18 -7.21 -6.48
CA GLN A 56 0.16 -6.81 -6.11
C GLN A 56 0.98 -6.51 -7.34
N SER A 57 1.85 -5.51 -7.25
CA SER A 57 2.83 -5.21 -8.30
C SER A 57 4.21 -5.21 -7.68
N ILE A 58 5.19 -5.69 -8.43
CA ILE A 58 6.59 -5.72 -8.02
C ILE A 58 7.41 -5.12 -9.14
N VAL A 59 8.12 -4.04 -8.84
CA VAL A 59 9.00 -3.37 -9.80
C VAL A 59 10.43 -3.58 -9.35
N GLU A 60 11.20 -4.26 -10.16
CA GLU A 60 12.62 -4.49 -9.89
C GLU A 60 13.44 -3.33 -10.46
N MET A 61 14.23 -2.72 -9.60
CA MET A 61 15.19 -1.68 -9.98
C MET A 61 16.59 -2.16 -9.66
N ASP A 62 17.60 -1.45 -10.12
CA ASP A 62 18.99 -1.88 -9.88
C ASP A 62 19.30 -2.05 -8.40
N HIS A 63 18.79 -1.17 -7.56
CA HIS A 63 19.15 -1.14 -6.15
C HIS A 63 17.97 -1.32 -5.19
N LEU A 64 16.76 -1.41 -5.70
CA LEU A 64 15.55 -1.53 -4.88
C LEU A 64 14.51 -2.37 -5.60
N PHE A 65 13.61 -2.95 -4.80
CA PHE A 65 12.33 -3.43 -5.30
C PHE A 65 11.24 -2.51 -4.76
N LEU A 66 10.29 -2.15 -5.59
CA LEU A 66 9.09 -1.44 -5.17
C LEU A 66 7.91 -2.39 -5.24
N PHE A 67 7.27 -2.60 -4.11
CA PHE A 67 6.10 -3.48 -4.01
C PHE A 67 4.88 -2.60 -3.76
N THR A 68 3.77 -2.91 -4.43
CA THR A 68 2.48 -2.28 -4.09
C THR A 68 1.44 -3.37 -3.90
N THR A 69 0.58 -3.21 -2.92
CA THR A 69 -0.51 -4.13 -2.65
C THR A 69 -1.79 -3.32 -2.48
N SER A 70 -2.83 -3.69 -3.22
CA SER A 70 -4.11 -2.99 -3.16
C SER A 70 -4.87 -3.36 -1.89
N ILE A 71 -5.54 -2.37 -1.32
CA ILE A 71 -6.42 -2.53 -0.16
C ILE A 71 -7.85 -2.37 -0.67
N SER A 72 -8.81 -3.03 -0.02
CA SER A 72 -10.18 -3.11 -0.53
C SER A 72 -10.87 -1.76 -0.67
N ASP A 73 -10.46 -0.74 0.08
CA ASP A 73 -11.04 0.61 -0.02
C ASP A 73 -10.45 1.44 -1.15
N GLY A 74 -9.59 0.85 -1.96
CA GLY A 74 -8.91 1.54 -3.06
C GLY A 74 -7.58 2.16 -2.69
N SER A 75 -7.21 2.13 -1.41
CA SER A 75 -5.88 2.60 -1.01
C SER A 75 -4.83 1.55 -1.36
N VAL A 76 -3.57 1.95 -1.25
CA VAL A 76 -2.42 1.11 -1.65
C VAL A 76 -1.36 1.16 -0.57
N LEU A 77 -0.86 -0.01 -0.20
CA LEU A 77 0.33 -0.14 0.61
C LEU A 77 1.52 -0.28 -0.31
N ALA A 78 2.53 0.57 -0.15
CA ALA A 78 3.75 0.54 -0.95
C ALA A 78 4.96 0.33 -0.04
N VAL A 79 5.86 -0.54 -0.46
CA VAL A 79 7.08 -0.85 0.28
C VAL A 79 8.26 -0.81 -0.68
N ALA A 80 9.30 -0.09 -0.29
CA ALA A 80 10.60 -0.13 -0.97
C ALA A 80 11.55 -0.96 -0.14
N ALA A 81 12.13 -1.99 -0.76
CA ALA A 81 13.08 -2.87 -0.11
C ALA A 81 14.36 -2.97 -0.93
N ASP A 82 15.49 -3.21 -0.27
CA ASP A 82 16.75 -3.28 -1.00
C ASP A 82 16.82 -4.51 -1.93
N ALA A 83 17.78 -4.49 -2.85
CA ALA A 83 17.89 -5.51 -3.90
C ALA A 83 18.24 -6.89 -3.35
N THR A 84 18.66 -6.98 -2.09
CA THR A 84 19.01 -8.26 -1.46
C THR A 84 17.85 -8.85 -0.65
N CYS A 85 16.69 -8.17 -0.61
CA CYS A 85 15.55 -8.66 0.16
C CYS A 85 15.02 -9.98 -0.39
N ASP A 86 14.31 -10.71 0.46
CA ASP A 86 13.58 -11.89 0.02
C ASP A 86 12.23 -11.42 -0.55
N VAL A 87 12.14 -11.38 -1.88
CA VAL A 87 10.97 -10.85 -2.59
C VAL A 87 9.70 -11.59 -2.20
N GLY A 88 9.78 -12.91 -2.13
CA GLY A 88 8.63 -13.73 -1.73
C GLY A 88 8.15 -13.41 -0.32
N LEU A 89 9.09 -13.24 0.59
CA LEU A 89 8.75 -12.92 1.99
C LEU A 89 8.13 -11.54 2.12
N VAL A 90 8.70 -10.53 1.46
CA VAL A 90 8.14 -9.17 1.51
C VAL A 90 6.72 -9.16 0.96
N GLY A 91 6.51 -9.74 -0.22
CA GLY A 91 5.19 -9.80 -0.83
C GLY A 91 4.17 -10.54 0.04
N TYR A 92 4.59 -11.66 0.62
CA TYR A 92 3.74 -12.45 1.50
C TYR A 92 3.33 -11.66 2.76
N GLU A 93 4.30 -11.00 3.40
CA GLU A 93 4.02 -10.22 4.61
C GLU A 93 3.10 -9.03 4.31
N MET A 94 3.26 -8.39 3.16
CA MET A 94 2.36 -7.32 2.74
C MET A 94 0.93 -7.85 2.57
N THR A 95 0.78 -9.01 1.95
CA THR A 95 -0.53 -9.64 1.76
C THR A 95 -1.18 -9.95 3.10
N LEU A 96 -0.42 -10.48 4.04
CA LEU A 96 -0.94 -10.75 5.39
C LEU A 96 -1.36 -9.48 6.09
N LEU A 97 -0.56 -8.43 5.99
CA LEU A 97 -0.86 -7.16 6.65
C LEU A 97 -2.17 -6.58 6.13
N VAL A 98 -2.34 -6.57 4.81
CA VAL A 98 -3.57 -6.08 4.18
C VAL A 98 -4.77 -6.93 4.58
N SER A 99 -4.63 -8.26 4.60
CA SER A 99 -5.70 -9.17 5.02
C SER A 99 -6.14 -8.91 6.45
N ARG A 100 -5.18 -8.70 7.35
CA ARG A 100 -5.49 -8.39 8.74
C ARG A 100 -6.21 -7.06 8.88
N ALA A 101 -5.75 -6.05 8.16
CA ALA A 101 -6.38 -4.73 8.18
C ALA A 101 -7.84 -4.83 7.68
N GLU A 102 -8.05 -5.55 6.58
CA GLU A 102 -9.41 -5.73 6.05
C GLU A 102 -10.30 -6.54 6.99
N ALA A 103 -9.75 -7.57 7.61
CA ALA A 103 -10.51 -8.39 8.54
C ALA A 103 -10.92 -7.60 9.78
N THR A 104 -10.07 -6.70 10.25
CA THR A 104 -10.39 -5.88 11.43
C THR A 104 -11.28 -4.69 11.09
N MET A 105 -11.40 -4.32 9.82
CA MET A 105 -12.21 -3.20 9.37
C MET A 105 -13.56 -3.67 8.83
N THR A 106 -14.17 -4.62 9.51
CA THR A 106 -15.53 -5.06 9.17
C THR A 106 -16.53 -3.94 9.43
N PRO A 107 -17.69 -3.94 8.78
CA PRO A 107 -18.70 -2.91 9.03
C PRO A 107 -19.06 -2.76 10.50
N ALA A 108 -19.18 -3.85 11.23
CA ALA A 108 -19.50 -3.81 12.66
C ALA A 108 -18.38 -3.13 13.45
N LEU A 109 -17.14 -3.47 13.14
CA LEU A 109 -15.99 -2.88 13.82
C LEU A 109 -15.84 -1.41 13.49
N VAL A 110 -16.04 -1.04 12.22
CA VAL A 110 -15.99 0.36 11.82
C VAL A 110 -17.04 1.17 12.56
N SER A 111 -18.26 0.64 12.68
CA SER A 111 -19.34 1.30 13.42
C SER A 111 -18.97 1.47 14.89
N GLU A 112 -18.40 0.46 15.50
CA GLU A 112 -17.96 0.52 16.88
C GLU A 112 -16.85 1.56 17.08
N MET A 113 -15.89 1.60 16.16
CA MET A 113 -14.82 2.57 16.23
C MET A 113 -15.34 4.00 16.13
N ARG A 114 -16.31 4.24 15.26
CA ARG A 114 -16.93 5.56 15.15
C ARG A 114 -17.61 6.00 16.43
N SER A 115 -18.24 5.05 17.13
CA SER A 115 -18.86 5.35 18.42
C SER A 115 -17.83 5.66 19.49
N ARG A 116 -16.72 4.94 19.50
CA ARG A 116 -15.68 5.09 20.53
C ARG A 116 -14.76 6.27 20.29
N LEU A 117 -14.64 6.70 19.05
CA LEU A 117 -13.74 7.79 18.66
C LEU A 117 -14.58 8.92 18.09
N PRO A 118 -15.46 9.47 18.90
CA PRO A 118 -16.43 10.42 18.37
C PRO A 118 -15.77 11.63 17.81
N VAL A 119 -14.61 11.89 18.17
CA VAL A 119 -14.01 13.02 17.66
C VAL A 119 -12.63 12.79 17.41
N GLY A 120 -12.46 12.84 16.68
CA GLY A 120 -11.41 12.65 16.59
C GLY A 120 -10.39 12.38 17.36
N HIS A 121 -10.13 12.15 17.52
CA HIS A 121 -9.30 11.80 18.05
C HIS A 121 -8.45 11.56 17.23
N ARG A 122 -8.28 11.85 17.13
CA ARG A 122 -7.60 11.71 16.60
C ARG A 122 -6.92 11.75 16.14
#